data_15e75c5824f6be769c80afd23ade31a3
#
_entry.id   15e75c5824f6be769c80afd23ade31a3
#
_cell.length_a   1.000
_cell.length_b   1.000
_cell.length_c   1.000
_cell.angle_alpha   90.00
_cell.angle_beta   90.00
_cell.angle_gamma   90.00
#
_symmetry.space_group_name_H-M   'P 1'
#
loop_
_entity.id
_entity.type
_entity.pdbx_description
1 polymer ?
#
loop_
_entity_poly.entity_id
_entity_poly.type
_entity_poly.pdbx_seq_one_letter_code
_entity_poly.pdbx_strand_id
1 'polypeptide(L)'
;GEAVIPLLDAVISSAAERKLDEVCIGMPHRGRLNVLANVAGKPHGQIFQEFEGHYQENQVQGSGDVKYHLGTEGVFTAPSGATTKMYLAANPSHLEAVNPVLEGIVRAKQDKLNVKNAYSVMPILLHGDASFAGQGVNMETLQMGQLSGYRTGGTIHVVVNNQVGFTTSPKSSRTSRYSTDIAKMINAPVFHVNGDDPEACVRVARIAFEYRQAFNKDVVIDMICYRRRGHNEGDEPSFTQPQMYRLIDAKRTTRTLYAESLVGRGDISVEENDQISKEFQAELEAIYSAVHNVEPESPNWEIPKTAEANENQTSISADVVAKIAATQVAVPQGFSVHPKLLPQLQKRTEMIKDGTIDWGMGETITYGSLLIEGHPVRIAGQDARRGTFSHRHAVVIDRENGNEWTPLRALVNDESQFFVVDSLLSEYAAMGFEYGYSTIRPEALVIWEGQFGDFANGAQTVIDEFVSSALQKWGERSSIVLALPHGYEGQGPDHSSARIERYLQLCAEQNMTVVQPTTPAQFFHVMRWHIKNPARRPMVYFSPKSLLRLKAATSNIEDFTTGSFQKVIDDPTVVNASRVIFCSGRVYYDLLAEREKLLE
;
A
#
# COMPACT_ATOMS: atom_id res chain seq x y z
N GLY A 1 -3.10 -18.16 -22.74
CA GLY A 1 -2.98 -16.88 -22.01
C GLY A 1 -2.89 -15.65 -22.92
N GLU A 2 -2.74 -15.83 -24.24
CA GLU A 2 -2.55 -14.74 -25.21
C GLU A 2 -3.75 -13.77 -25.24
N ALA A 3 -4.97 -14.26 -24.99
CA ALA A 3 -6.18 -13.44 -24.97
C ALA A 3 -6.28 -12.46 -23.79
N VAL A 4 -5.33 -12.46 -22.86
CA VAL A 4 -5.29 -11.46 -21.77
C VAL A 4 -5.13 -10.03 -22.30
N ILE A 5 -4.40 -9.85 -23.40
CA ILE A 5 -4.18 -8.52 -23.99
C ILE A 5 -5.48 -7.93 -24.56
N PRO A 6 -6.22 -8.60 -25.48
CA PRO A 6 -7.50 -8.06 -25.95
C PRO A 6 -8.57 -7.97 -24.83
N LEU A 7 -8.48 -8.82 -23.79
CA LEU A 7 -9.36 -8.70 -22.62
C LEU A 7 -9.09 -7.39 -21.87
N LEU A 8 -7.82 -7.08 -21.57
CA LEU A 8 -7.43 -5.84 -20.89
C LEU A 8 -7.74 -4.62 -21.76
N ASP A 9 -7.43 -4.68 -23.06
CA ASP A 9 -7.78 -3.62 -24.01
C ASP A 9 -9.26 -3.28 -23.97
N ALA A 10 -10.14 -4.29 -23.96
CA ALA A 10 -11.58 -4.09 -23.92
C ALA A 10 -12.06 -3.43 -22.59
N VAL A 11 -11.47 -3.81 -21.45
CA VAL A 11 -11.78 -3.17 -20.15
C VAL A 11 -11.33 -1.71 -20.16
N ILE A 12 -10.10 -1.46 -20.61
CA ILE A 12 -9.49 -0.12 -20.54
C ILE A 12 -10.11 0.81 -21.58
N SER A 13 -10.43 0.31 -22.79
CA SER A 13 -11.21 1.06 -23.80
C SER A 13 -12.58 1.48 -23.23
N SER A 14 -13.28 0.57 -22.55
CA SER A 14 -14.54 0.88 -21.89
C SER A 14 -14.37 1.95 -20.81
N ALA A 15 -13.26 1.90 -20.03
CA ALA A 15 -12.94 2.92 -19.04
C ALA A 15 -12.67 4.29 -19.67
N ALA A 16 -11.90 4.34 -20.77
CA ALA A 16 -11.61 5.56 -21.51
C ALA A 16 -12.90 6.18 -22.10
N GLU A 17 -13.76 5.37 -22.71
CA GLU A 17 -15.04 5.80 -23.29
C GLU A 17 -16.01 6.32 -22.23
N ARG A 18 -15.97 5.76 -21.01
CA ARG A 18 -16.73 6.24 -19.83
C ARG A 18 -16.03 7.39 -19.11
N LYS A 19 -14.88 7.87 -19.62
CA LYS A 19 -14.10 8.99 -19.08
C LYS A 19 -13.65 8.78 -17.64
N LEU A 20 -13.21 7.55 -17.31
CA LEU A 20 -12.52 7.32 -16.06
C LEU A 20 -11.16 8.04 -16.09
N ASP A 21 -10.76 8.61 -14.96
CA ASP A 21 -9.51 9.37 -14.85
C ASP A 21 -8.28 8.48 -15.02
N GLU A 22 -8.33 7.26 -14.48
CA GLU A 22 -7.17 6.37 -14.50
C GLU A 22 -7.57 4.90 -14.30
N VAL A 23 -6.82 4.00 -14.92
CA VAL A 23 -6.86 2.55 -14.67
C VAL A 23 -5.54 2.13 -14.04
N CYS A 24 -5.60 1.50 -12.87
CA CYS A 24 -4.43 1.02 -12.14
C CYS A 24 -4.39 -0.52 -12.19
N ILE A 25 -3.24 -1.09 -12.56
CA ILE A 25 -3.05 -2.53 -12.71
C ILE A 25 -2.05 -3.04 -11.69
N GLY A 26 -2.40 -4.12 -10.98
CA GLY A 26 -1.49 -4.97 -10.22
C GLY A 26 -1.43 -6.35 -10.85
N MET A 27 -0.24 -6.92 -11.00
CA MET A 27 -0.10 -8.20 -11.67
C MET A 27 1.19 -8.92 -11.28
N PRO A 28 1.24 -10.27 -11.38
CA PRO A 28 2.47 -11.02 -11.20
C PRO A 28 3.48 -10.74 -12.33
N HIS A 29 4.69 -11.29 -12.17
CA HIS A 29 5.77 -11.14 -13.14
C HIS A 29 5.49 -11.77 -14.52
N ARG A 30 4.74 -12.89 -14.55
CA ARG A 30 4.45 -13.61 -15.81
C ARG A 30 3.52 -12.81 -16.73
N GLY A 31 4.00 -12.55 -17.94
CA GLY A 31 3.27 -11.76 -18.94
C GLY A 31 3.38 -10.25 -18.77
N ARG A 32 4.08 -9.76 -17.74
CA ARG A 32 4.20 -8.32 -17.44
C ARG A 32 4.84 -7.53 -18.60
N LEU A 33 5.91 -8.03 -19.20
CA LEU A 33 6.54 -7.35 -20.35
C LEU A 33 5.58 -7.17 -21.51
N ASN A 34 4.70 -8.15 -21.74
CA ASN A 34 3.66 -8.07 -22.77
C ASN A 34 2.61 -7.00 -22.42
N VAL A 35 2.20 -6.90 -21.15
CA VAL A 35 1.28 -5.85 -20.68
C VAL A 35 1.96 -4.48 -20.74
N LEU A 36 3.23 -4.38 -20.33
CA LEU A 36 4.01 -3.15 -20.41
C LEU A 36 4.05 -2.61 -21.84
N ALA A 37 4.37 -3.47 -22.84
CA ALA A 37 4.46 -3.08 -24.23
C ALA A 37 3.10 -2.77 -24.87
N ASN A 38 2.14 -3.70 -24.75
CA ASN A 38 0.90 -3.65 -25.54
C ASN A 38 -0.27 -2.95 -24.84
N VAL A 39 -0.20 -2.71 -23.53
CA VAL A 39 -1.28 -2.07 -22.76
C VAL A 39 -0.81 -0.76 -22.16
N ALA A 40 0.37 -0.75 -21.52
CA ALA A 40 0.88 0.44 -20.84
C ALA A 40 1.75 1.34 -21.74
N GLY A 41 2.00 0.95 -22.99
CA GLY A 41 2.68 1.77 -23.99
C GLY A 41 4.18 1.91 -23.78
N LYS A 42 4.83 1.00 -23.02
CA LYS A 42 6.28 1.00 -22.85
C LYS A 42 6.95 0.63 -24.18
N PRO A 43 7.87 1.46 -24.72
CA PRO A 43 8.52 1.18 -26.01
C PRO A 43 9.31 -0.14 -25.98
N HIS A 44 9.18 -0.96 -27.02
CA HIS A 44 9.95 -2.20 -27.17
C HIS A 44 11.47 -1.96 -27.12
N GLY A 45 11.95 -0.84 -27.66
CA GLY A 45 13.37 -0.46 -27.60
C GLY A 45 13.89 -0.33 -26.16
N GLN A 46 13.11 0.28 -25.27
CA GLN A 46 13.47 0.37 -23.86
C GLN A 46 13.52 -1.01 -23.19
N ILE A 47 12.58 -1.91 -23.54
CA ILE A 47 12.59 -3.28 -23.02
C ILE A 47 13.84 -4.02 -23.50
N PHE A 48 14.24 -3.87 -24.77
CA PHE A 48 15.46 -4.48 -25.30
C PHE A 48 16.72 -3.93 -24.61
N GLN A 49 16.81 -2.60 -24.41
CA GLN A 49 17.91 -1.98 -23.66
C GLN A 49 18.05 -2.56 -22.24
N GLU A 50 16.93 -2.70 -21.53
CA GLU A 50 16.91 -3.32 -20.20
C GLU A 50 17.37 -4.79 -20.22
N PHE A 51 17.11 -5.53 -21.31
CA PHE A 51 17.63 -6.89 -21.49
C PHE A 51 19.14 -6.92 -21.72
N GLU A 52 19.70 -5.92 -22.36
CA GLU A 52 21.14 -5.82 -22.66
C GLU A 52 21.93 -5.20 -21.50
N GLY A 53 21.25 -4.89 -20.37
CA GLY A 53 21.90 -4.37 -19.17
C GLY A 53 22.18 -2.86 -19.22
N HIS A 54 21.49 -2.12 -20.08
CA HIS A 54 21.50 -0.66 -20.07
C HIS A 54 20.70 -0.17 -18.84
N TYR A 55 21.39 0.37 -17.85
CA TYR A 55 20.79 0.86 -16.63
C TYR A 55 20.30 2.31 -16.81
N GLN A 56 19.22 2.65 -16.09
CA GLN A 56 18.77 4.04 -16.03
C GLN A 56 19.76 4.88 -15.21
N GLU A 57 19.93 6.15 -15.57
CA GLU A 57 20.63 7.15 -14.77
C GLU A 57 20.09 7.16 -13.33
N ASN A 58 20.98 7.24 -12.34
CA ASN A 58 20.69 7.30 -10.90
C ASN A 58 20.43 5.98 -10.16
N GLN A 59 20.80 4.83 -10.68
CA GLN A 59 20.82 3.60 -9.89
C GLN A 59 22.16 3.42 -9.17
N VAL A 60 22.13 3.03 -7.89
CA VAL A 60 23.32 2.64 -7.13
C VAL A 60 23.75 1.24 -7.57
N GLN A 61 25.05 0.99 -7.70
CA GLN A 61 25.55 -0.33 -8.08
C GLN A 61 25.01 -1.42 -7.14
N GLY A 62 24.38 -2.45 -7.70
CA GLY A 62 23.73 -3.53 -6.95
C GLY A 62 22.31 -3.20 -6.46
N SER A 63 21.78 -2.01 -6.78
CA SER A 63 20.37 -1.65 -6.55
C SER A 63 19.51 -1.92 -7.79
N GLY A 64 18.19 -1.72 -7.65
CA GLY A 64 17.22 -1.98 -8.69
C GLY A 64 16.58 -3.36 -8.57
N ASP A 65 15.79 -3.71 -9.56
CA ASP A 65 15.06 -4.98 -9.61
C ASP A 65 15.04 -5.51 -11.04
N VAL A 66 14.64 -6.76 -11.19
CA VAL A 66 14.48 -7.37 -12.51
C VAL A 66 13.37 -6.67 -13.29
N LYS A 67 13.58 -6.54 -14.61
CA LYS A 67 12.70 -5.78 -15.51
C LYS A 67 11.21 -6.17 -15.45
N TYR A 68 10.90 -7.42 -15.16
CA TYR A 68 9.53 -7.93 -15.03
C TYR A 68 8.89 -7.69 -13.66
N HIS A 69 9.52 -6.88 -12.80
CA HIS A 69 8.92 -6.35 -11.57
C HIS A 69 8.64 -4.85 -11.65
N LEU A 70 9.22 -4.16 -12.62
CA LEU A 70 9.10 -2.71 -12.74
C LEU A 70 7.66 -2.28 -13.07
N GLY A 71 7.27 -1.14 -12.50
CA GLY A 71 6.04 -0.43 -12.83
C GLY A 71 6.22 0.55 -13.97
N THR A 72 5.13 1.17 -14.38
CA THR A 72 5.14 2.27 -15.36
C THR A 72 3.87 3.10 -15.27
N GLU A 73 3.95 4.33 -15.77
CA GLU A 73 2.81 5.21 -15.99
C GLU A 73 2.72 5.54 -17.48
N GLY A 74 1.50 5.71 -17.99
CA GLY A 74 1.27 6.03 -19.38
C GLY A 74 -0.13 6.55 -19.66
N VAL A 75 -0.45 6.70 -20.92
CA VAL A 75 -1.79 7.05 -21.40
C VAL A 75 -2.22 6.00 -22.40
N PHE A 76 -3.37 5.40 -22.16
CA PHE A 76 -4.00 4.47 -23.10
C PHE A 76 -4.97 5.24 -24.01
N THR A 77 -4.96 4.92 -25.30
CA THR A 77 -5.88 5.47 -26.30
C THR A 77 -6.72 4.34 -26.88
N ALA A 78 -8.01 4.41 -26.66
CA ALA A 78 -8.96 3.45 -27.21
C ALA A 78 -9.11 3.61 -28.74
N PRO A 79 -9.59 2.60 -29.47
CA PRO A 79 -9.90 2.70 -30.91
C PRO A 79 -10.86 3.85 -31.27
N SER A 80 -11.72 4.25 -30.34
CA SER A 80 -12.61 5.42 -30.48
C SER A 80 -11.90 6.77 -30.40
N GLY A 81 -10.61 6.81 -30.04
CA GLY A 81 -9.84 8.01 -29.75
C GLY A 81 -9.99 8.52 -28.30
N ALA A 82 -10.83 7.90 -27.47
CA ALA A 82 -10.93 8.23 -26.06
C ALA A 82 -9.66 7.79 -25.31
N THR A 83 -9.26 8.57 -24.28
CA THR A 83 -8.03 8.31 -23.53
C THR A 83 -8.31 8.16 -22.03
N THR A 84 -7.49 7.38 -21.34
CA THR A 84 -7.42 7.28 -19.88
C THR A 84 -5.97 7.12 -19.44
N LYS A 85 -5.64 7.57 -18.24
CA LYS A 85 -4.32 7.33 -17.66
C LYS A 85 -4.17 5.86 -17.28
N MET A 86 -2.95 5.36 -17.38
CA MET A 86 -2.58 4.01 -17.00
C MET A 86 -1.49 4.03 -15.94
N TYR A 87 -1.67 3.22 -14.92
CA TYR A 87 -0.67 2.97 -13.89
C TYR A 87 -0.49 1.46 -13.71
N LEU A 88 0.74 0.97 -13.85
CA LEU A 88 1.09 -0.40 -13.51
C LEU A 88 2.00 -0.39 -12.30
N ALA A 89 1.54 -0.93 -11.18
CA ALA A 89 2.30 -0.97 -9.93
C ALA A 89 3.53 -1.87 -10.07
N ALA A 90 4.68 -1.44 -9.54
CA ALA A 90 5.80 -2.32 -9.30
C ALA A 90 5.46 -3.38 -8.25
N ASN A 91 6.06 -4.56 -8.32
CA ASN A 91 5.84 -5.60 -7.33
C ASN A 91 7.02 -6.58 -7.23
N PRO A 92 7.21 -7.24 -6.07
CA PRO A 92 8.22 -8.28 -5.91
C PRO A 92 7.77 -9.63 -6.51
N SER A 93 8.64 -10.64 -6.39
CA SER A 93 8.28 -12.03 -6.72
C SER A 93 7.27 -12.67 -5.76
N HIS A 94 6.98 -12.04 -4.63
CA HIS A 94 6.00 -12.50 -3.64
C HIS A 94 4.59 -12.34 -4.21
N LEU A 95 4.07 -13.44 -4.76
CA LEU A 95 2.79 -13.46 -5.47
C LEU A 95 1.65 -12.94 -4.58
N GLU A 96 0.80 -12.09 -5.16
CA GLU A 96 -0.39 -11.48 -4.56
C GLU A 96 -0.10 -10.37 -3.53
N ALA A 97 1.17 -10.13 -3.14
CA ALA A 97 1.52 -9.09 -2.18
C ALA A 97 1.16 -7.67 -2.68
N VAL A 98 1.16 -7.46 -3.99
CA VAL A 98 0.79 -6.18 -4.61
C VAL A 98 -0.70 -5.84 -4.51
N ASN A 99 -1.57 -6.83 -4.25
CA ASN A 99 -3.02 -6.62 -4.32
C ASN A 99 -3.51 -5.55 -3.34
N PRO A 100 -3.29 -5.65 -2.04
CA PRO A 100 -3.69 -4.59 -1.11
C PRO A 100 -2.93 -3.29 -1.35
N VAL A 101 -1.69 -3.34 -1.83
CA VAL A 101 -0.90 -2.15 -2.17
C VAL A 101 -1.57 -1.38 -3.30
N LEU A 102 -2.02 -2.07 -4.36
CA LEU A 102 -2.76 -1.43 -5.46
C LEU A 102 -4.06 -0.80 -4.97
N GLU A 103 -4.82 -1.49 -4.12
CA GLU A 103 -6.06 -0.94 -3.56
C GLU A 103 -5.79 0.36 -2.76
N GLY A 104 -4.69 0.39 -2.01
CA GLY A 104 -4.23 1.60 -1.30
C GLY A 104 -3.86 2.73 -2.26
N ILE A 105 -3.13 2.43 -3.33
CA ILE A 105 -2.78 3.38 -4.40
C ILE A 105 -4.05 3.97 -5.04
N VAL A 106 -4.99 3.11 -5.44
CA VAL A 106 -6.25 3.54 -6.07
C VAL A 106 -7.05 4.42 -5.13
N ARG A 107 -7.22 4.02 -3.87
CA ARG A 107 -7.94 4.81 -2.87
C ARG A 107 -7.28 6.17 -2.66
N ALA A 108 -5.96 6.23 -2.57
CA ALA A 108 -5.24 7.49 -2.42
C ALA A 108 -5.43 8.44 -3.62
N LYS A 109 -5.41 7.90 -4.83
CA LYS A 109 -5.70 8.66 -6.06
C LYS A 109 -7.13 9.18 -6.07
N GLN A 110 -8.12 8.36 -5.68
CA GLN A 110 -9.52 8.78 -5.55
C GLN A 110 -9.71 9.88 -4.50
N ASP A 111 -9.12 9.72 -3.32
CA ASP A 111 -9.19 10.73 -2.25
C ASP A 111 -8.52 12.06 -2.68
N LYS A 112 -7.47 12.00 -3.51
CA LYS A 112 -6.80 13.19 -4.07
C LYS A 112 -7.67 13.94 -5.08
N LEU A 113 -8.50 13.25 -5.85
CA LEU A 113 -9.47 13.86 -6.76
C LEU A 113 -10.63 14.53 -6.01
N ASN A 114 -10.87 14.13 -4.76
CA ASN A 114 -11.91 14.69 -3.88
C ASN A 114 -13.32 14.69 -4.47
N VAL A 115 -13.65 13.71 -5.31
CA VAL A 115 -14.98 13.56 -5.88
C VAL A 115 -15.71 12.44 -5.17
N LYS A 116 -16.67 12.79 -4.30
CA LYS A 116 -17.43 11.80 -3.50
C LYS A 116 -18.09 10.76 -4.40
N ASN A 117 -17.80 9.47 -4.12
CA ASN A 117 -18.39 8.29 -4.78
C ASN A 117 -18.24 8.21 -6.31
N ALA A 118 -17.31 8.95 -6.91
CA ALA A 118 -17.12 8.90 -8.36
C ALA A 118 -16.36 7.64 -8.81
N TYR A 119 -15.50 7.07 -7.96
CA TYR A 119 -14.66 5.89 -8.26
C TYR A 119 -14.08 5.88 -9.68
N SER A 120 -13.64 7.05 -10.13
CA SER A 120 -13.13 7.27 -11.49
C SER A 120 -11.70 6.77 -11.70
N VAL A 121 -11.02 6.35 -10.62
CA VAL A 121 -9.79 5.57 -10.69
C VAL A 121 -10.14 4.10 -10.42
N MET A 122 -9.82 3.21 -11.36
CA MET A 122 -10.29 1.82 -11.34
C MET A 122 -9.14 0.84 -11.16
N PRO A 123 -9.20 -0.09 -10.17
CA PRO A 123 -8.23 -1.16 -10.04
C PRO A 123 -8.57 -2.36 -10.93
N ILE A 124 -7.51 -2.95 -11.51
CA ILE A 124 -7.52 -4.27 -12.14
C ILE A 124 -6.42 -5.10 -11.49
N LEU A 125 -6.74 -6.29 -11.00
CA LEU A 125 -5.79 -7.23 -10.44
C LEU A 125 -5.73 -8.51 -11.30
N LEU A 126 -4.53 -8.82 -11.81
CA LEU A 126 -4.28 -10.08 -12.50
C LEU A 126 -3.69 -11.09 -11.52
N HIS A 127 -4.09 -12.34 -11.64
CA HIS A 127 -3.70 -13.42 -10.75
C HIS A 127 -3.32 -14.68 -11.52
N GLY A 128 -2.44 -15.50 -10.93
CA GLY A 128 -2.33 -16.91 -11.29
C GLY A 128 -3.37 -17.74 -10.52
N ASP A 129 -3.85 -18.85 -11.09
CA ASP A 129 -4.88 -19.66 -10.43
C ASP A 129 -4.41 -20.28 -9.11
N ALA A 130 -3.19 -20.77 -9.05
CA ALA A 130 -2.64 -21.39 -7.85
C ALA A 130 -2.42 -20.35 -6.73
N SER A 131 -1.90 -19.18 -7.05
CA SER A 131 -1.67 -18.11 -6.06
C SER A 131 -2.98 -17.47 -5.60
N PHE A 132 -3.94 -17.27 -6.51
CA PHE A 132 -5.25 -16.72 -6.14
C PHE A 132 -5.98 -17.57 -5.12
N ALA A 133 -5.98 -18.90 -5.31
CA ALA A 133 -6.59 -19.81 -4.35
C ALA A 133 -5.76 -20.02 -3.07
N GLY A 134 -4.43 -19.90 -3.14
CA GLY A 134 -3.53 -20.33 -2.08
C GLY A 134 -3.04 -19.24 -1.14
N GLN A 135 -2.94 -18.00 -1.61
CA GLN A 135 -2.40 -16.90 -0.82
C GLN A 135 -3.48 -16.23 0.03
N GLY A 136 -3.32 -16.28 1.37
CA GLY A 136 -4.30 -15.72 2.31
C GLY A 136 -4.55 -14.22 2.15
N VAL A 137 -3.56 -13.45 1.67
CA VAL A 137 -3.71 -12.02 1.40
C VAL A 137 -4.79 -11.69 0.38
N ASN A 138 -5.14 -12.63 -0.52
CA ASN A 138 -6.27 -12.48 -1.44
C ASN A 138 -7.60 -12.42 -0.70
N MET A 139 -7.79 -13.30 0.28
CA MET A 139 -9.00 -13.31 1.10
C MET A 139 -9.12 -12.02 1.92
N GLU A 140 -8.00 -11.54 2.48
CA GLU A 140 -7.96 -10.28 3.21
C GLU A 140 -8.31 -9.10 2.29
N THR A 141 -7.70 -9.02 1.10
CA THR A 141 -7.96 -7.97 0.12
C THR A 141 -9.42 -7.96 -0.35
N LEU A 142 -9.98 -9.12 -0.65
CA LEU A 142 -11.40 -9.25 -1.03
C LEU A 142 -12.33 -8.76 0.09
N GLN A 143 -12.02 -9.05 1.36
CA GLN A 143 -12.81 -8.55 2.49
C GLN A 143 -12.75 -7.04 2.65
N MET A 144 -11.67 -6.39 2.22
CA MET A 144 -11.55 -4.92 2.24
C MET A 144 -12.48 -4.22 1.25
N GLY A 145 -12.85 -4.86 0.16
CA GLY A 145 -13.48 -4.26 -1.03
C GLY A 145 -14.73 -3.43 -0.77
N GLN A 146 -15.49 -3.69 0.30
CA GLN A 146 -16.70 -2.94 0.66
C GLN A 146 -16.61 -2.21 2.00
N LEU A 147 -15.48 -2.31 2.72
CA LEU A 147 -15.29 -1.59 3.98
C LEU A 147 -15.08 -0.09 3.71
N SER A 148 -15.75 0.76 4.51
CA SER A 148 -15.76 2.22 4.28
C SER A 148 -14.36 2.85 4.25
N GLY A 149 -13.43 2.33 5.04
CA GLY A 149 -12.04 2.80 5.10
C GLY A 149 -11.17 2.37 3.92
N TYR A 150 -11.61 1.38 3.12
CA TYR A 150 -10.77 0.68 2.14
C TYR A 150 -11.35 0.60 0.74
N ARG A 151 -12.67 0.66 0.58
CA ARG A 151 -13.35 0.47 -0.70
C ARG A 151 -12.85 1.43 -1.79
N THR A 152 -12.73 0.90 -3.01
CA THR A 152 -12.30 1.60 -4.22
C THR A 152 -13.37 1.64 -5.31
N GLY A 153 -14.59 1.19 -5.00
CA GLY A 153 -15.71 1.11 -5.94
C GLY A 153 -15.67 -0.15 -6.82
N GLY A 154 -15.04 -1.20 -6.32
CA GLY A 154 -14.94 -2.51 -6.95
C GLY A 154 -13.69 -2.69 -7.82
N THR A 155 -13.16 -3.89 -7.78
CA THR A 155 -11.97 -4.35 -8.50
C THR A 155 -12.35 -5.37 -9.56
N ILE A 156 -11.77 -5.26 -10.76
CA ILE A 156 -11.87 -6.31 -11.77
C ILE A 156 -10.68 -7.27 -11.57
N HIS A 157 -10.98 -8.47 -11.11
CA HIS A 157 -9.99 -9.54 -10.94
C HIS A 157 -9.93 -10.42 -12.19
N VAL A 158 -8.75 -10.61 -12.75
CA VAL A 158 -8.54 -11.48 -13.91
C VAL A 158 -7.62 -12.62 -13.51
N VAL A 159 -8.17 -13.80 -13.34
CA VAL A 159 -7.40 -15.02 -13.04
C VAL A 159 -6.95 -15.64 -14.36
N VAL A 160 -5.65 -15.53 -14.68
CA VAL A 160 -5.04 -16.20 -15.84
C VAL A 160 -4.77 -17.64 -15.46
N ASN A 161 -5.80 -18.48 -15.59
CA ASN A 161 -5.85 -19.84 -15.09
C ASN A 161 -5.17 -20.80 -16.08
N ASN A 162 -3.87 -21.00 -15.91
CA ASN A 162 -3.10 -21.95 -16.73
C ASN A 162 -3.12 -23.38 -16.19
N GLN A 163 -3.85 -23.65 -15.11
CA GLN A 163 -4.11 -24.97 -14.54
C GLN A 163 -2.87 -25.67 -13.98
N VAL A 164 -1.83 -24.91 -13.64
CA VAL A 164 -0.62 -25.43 -13.00
C VAL A 164 0.08 -24.33 -12.19
N GLY A 165 0.54 -24.64 -10.99
CA GLY A 165 1.37 -23.76 -10.16
C GLY A 165 2.82 -24.23 -10.17
N PHE A 166 3.66 -23.71 -11.05
CA PHE A 166 5.01 -24.19 -11.37
C PHE A 166 4.95 -25.66 -11.81
N THR A 167 5.10 -26.60 -10.87
CA THR A 167 4.98 -28.06 -11.09
C THR A 167 3.74 -28.65 -10.40
N THR A 168 3.00 -27.86 -9.62
CA THR A 168 1.91 -28.32 -8.78
C THR A 168 0.59 -28.33 -9.56
N SER A 169 -0.03 -29.49 -9.65
CA SER A 169 -1.34 -29.64 -10.28
C SER A 169 -2.47 -29.06 -9.42
N PRO A 170 -3.64 -28.72 -9.99
CA PRO A 170 -4.80 -28.25 -9.24
C PRO A 170 -5.22 -29.19 -8.11
N LYS A 171 -5.12 -30.50 -8.33
CA LYS A 171 -5.44 -31.53 -7.32
C LYS A 171 -4.59 -31.44 -6.05
N SER A 172 -3.36 -30.92 -6.16
CA SER A 172 -2.44 -30.75 -5.04
C SER A 172 -2.40 -29.31 -4.50
N SER A 173 -2.96 -28.35 -5.22
CA SER A 173 -2.90 -26.92 -4.86
C SER A 173 -4.16 -26.40 -4.19
N ARG A 174 -5.31 -27.02 -4.38
CA ARG A 174 -6.59 -26.56 -3.80
C ARG A 174 -7.59 -27.71 -3.63
N THR A 175 -8.48 -27.56 -2.65
CA THR A 175 -9.61 -28.46 -2.42
C THR A 175 -10.83 -28.05 -3.25
N SER A 176 -10.99 -26.72 -3.49
CA SER A 176 -12.11 -26.18 -4.24
C SER A 176 -12.08 -26.60 -5.71
N ARG A 177 -13.26 -26.66 -6.33
CA ARG A 177 -13.37 -26.99 -7.75
C ARG A 177 -12.68 -25.94 -8.64
N TYR A 178 -12.93 -24.67 -8.34
CA TYR A 178 -12.35 -23.54 -9.05
C TYR A 178 -11.38 -22.77 -8.14
N SER A 179 -10.32 -22.22 -8.70
CA SER A 179 -9.42 -21.32 -7.98
C SER A 179 -10.15 -20.06 -7.50
N THR A 180 -11.19 -19.68 -8.21
CA THR A 180 -12.02 -18.50 -7.97
C THR A 180 -13.12 -18.71 -6.92
N ASP A 181 -13.22 -19.89 -6.31
CA ASP A 181 -14.25 -20.15 -5.28
C ASP A 181 -14.11 -19.25 -4.04
N ILE A 182 -12.93 -18.68 -3.79
CA ILE A 182 -12.74 -17.67 -2.72
C ILE A 182 -13.57 -16.40 -2.94
N ALA A 183 -13.90 -16.06 -4.19
CA ALA A 183 -14.74 -14.90 -4.52
C ALA A 183 -16.19 -15.05 -4.00
N LYS A 184 -16.64 -16.27 -3.74
CA LYS A 184 -17.96 -16.54 -3.15
C LYS A 184 -18.09 -15.95 -1.74
N MET A 185 -16.99 -15.80 -1.04
CA MET A 185 -16.94 -15.21 0.31
C MET A 185 -17.53 -13.78 0.35
N ILE A 186 -17.35 -13.03 -0.73
CA ILE A 186 -17.87 -11.65 -0.88
C ILE A 186 -19.05 -11.57 -1.86
N ASN A 187 -19.60 -12.70 -2.29
CA ASN A 187 -20.65 -12.79 -3.30
C ASN A 187 -20.31 -12.08 -4.62
N ALA A 188 -19.04 -12.05 -5.02
CA ALA A 188 -18.64 -11.51 -6.31
C ALA A 188 -19.03 -12.49 -7.44
N PRO A 189 -19.57 -11.99 -8.56
CA PRO A 189 -19.83 -12.82 -9.73
C PRO A 189 -18.52 -13.32 -10.32
N VAL A 190 -18.51 -14.55 -10.82
CA VAL A 190 -17.38 -15.17 -11.50
C VAL A 190 -17.79 -15.56 -12.91
N PHE A 191 -17.05 -15.05 -13.91
CA PHE A 191 -17.24 -15.40 -15.31
C PHE A 191 -16.12 -16.36 -15.74
N HIS A 192 -16.48 -17.60 -16.06
CA HIS A 192 -15.54 -18.56 -16.65
C HIS A 192 -15.53 -18.40 -18.17
N VAL A 193 -14.36 -18.19 -18.75
CA VAL A 193 -14.20 -17.98 -20.19
C VAL A 193 -13.03 -18.80 -20.73
N ASN A 194 -13.18 -19.33 -21.96
CA ASN A 194 -12.12 -20.02 -22.65
C ASN A 194 -11.11 -19.01 -23.23
N GLY A 195 -9.87 -19.05 -22.74
CA GLY A 195 -8.79 -18.18 -23.20
C GLY A 195 -8.31 -18.44 -24.65
N ASP A 196 -8.82 -19.47 -25.34
CA ASP A 196 -8.61 -19.67 -26.76
C ASP A 196 -9.69 -19.03 -27.64
N ASP A 197 -10.68 -18.38 -27.03
CA ASP A 197 -11.72 -17.58 -27.70
C ASP A 197 -11.56 -16.09 -27.33
N PRO A 198 -10.78 -15.32 -28.10
CA PRO A 198 -10.54 -13.91 -27.82
C PRO A 198 -11.82 -13.07 -27.83
N GLU A 199 -12.79 -13.38 -28.70
CA GLU A 199 -14.06 -12.64 -28.77
C GLU A 199 -14.93 -12.85 -27.53
N ALA A 200 -14.96 -14.08 -27.00
CA ALA A 200 -15.60 -14.37 -25.73
C ALA A 200 -14.90 -13.65 -24.58
N CYS A 201 -13.57 -13.59 -24.56
CA CYS A 201 -12.79 -12.85 -23.56
C CYS A 201 -13.14 -11.35 -23.58
N VAL A 202 -13.20 -10.73 -24.76
CA VAL A 202 -13.60 -9.32 -24.92
C VAL A 202 -15.03 -9.08 -24.46
N ARG A 203 -15.95 -10.00 -24.78
CA ARG A 203 -17.35 -9.90 -24.35
C ARG A 203 -17.50 -9.94 -22.85
N VAL A 204 -16.82 -10.89 -22.19
CA VAL A 204 -16.82 -11.02 -20.73
C VAL A 204 -16.17 -9.82 -20.06
N ALA A 205 -15.08 -9.29 -20.64
CA ALA A 205 -14.40 -8.09 -20.17
C ALA A 205 -15.37 -6.88 -20.09
N ARG A 206 -16.15 -6.66 -21.15
CA ARG A 206 -17.17 -5.59 -21.19
C ARG A 206 -18.26 -5.80 -20.14
N ILE A 207 -18.75 -7.03 -19.98
CA ILE A 207 -19.76 -7.36 -18.96
C ILE A 207 -19.21 -7.10 -17.56
N ALA A 208 -17.99 -7.50 -17.28
CA ALA A 208 -17.34 -7.29 -15.99
C ALA A 208 -17.16 -5.79 -15.69
N PHE A 209 -16.74 -5.01 -16.67
CA PHE A 209 -16.66 -3.55 -16.55
C PHE A 209 -18.01 -2.92 -16.24
N GLU A 210 -19.07 -3.24 -17.01
CA GLU A 210 -20.41 -2.70 -16.77
C GLU A 210 -20.97 -3.12 -15.41
N TYR A 211 -20.73 -4.36 -14.97
CA TYR A 211 -21.09 -4.81 -13.63
C TYR A 211 -20.42 -3.94 -12.54
N ARG A 212 -19.09 -3.77 -12.64
CA ARG A 212 -18.33 -2.93 -11.69
C ARG A 212 -18.88 -1.51 -11.64
N GLN A 213 -19.14 -0.91 -12.79
CA GLN A 213 -19.67 0.46 -12.87
C GLN A 213 -21.09 0.59 -12.32
N ALA A 214 -21.92 -0.41 -12.53
CA ALA A 214 -23.32 -0.39 -12.07
C ALA A 214 -23.44 -0.60 -10.55
N PHE A 215 -22.61 -1.46 -9.97
CA PHE A 215 -22.77 -1.92 -8.59
C PHE A 215 -21.66 -1.47 -7.64
N ASN A 216 -20.56 -0.92 -8.14
CA ASN A 216 -19.36 -0.57 -7.38
C ASN A 216 -18.85 -1.74 -6.50
N LYS A 217 -18.83 -2.94 -7.08
CA LYS A 217 -18.44 -4.20 -6.44
C LYS A 217 -17.40 -4.94 -7.28
N ASP A 218 -16.69 -5.82 -6.61
CA ASP A 218 -15.70 -6.69 -7.25
C ASP A 218 -16.37 -7.69 -8.20
N VAL A 219 -15.64 -8.03 -9.24
CA VAL A 219 -16.02 -9.02 -10.25
C VAL A 219 -14.80 -9.83 -10.66
N VAL A 220 -14.98 -11.12 -10.89
CA VAL A 220 -13.88 -12.03 -11.23
C VAL A 220 -14.07 -12.63 -12.60
N ILE A 221 -13.03 -12.61 -13.42
CA ILE A 221 -12.94 -13.31 -14.70
C ILE A 221 -11.95 -14.45 -14.55
N ASP A 222 -12.43 -15.69 -14.63
CA ASP A 222 -11.60 -16.90 -14.67
C ASP A 222 -11.33 -17.28 -16.12
N MET A 223 -10.21 -16.82 -16.66
CA MET A 223 -9.78 -17.08 -18.03
C MET A 223 -9.02 -18.41 -18.09
N ILE A 224 -9.71 -19.49 -18.46
CA ILE A 224 -9.14 -20.83 -18.56
C ILE A 224 -8.20 -20.90 -19.77
N CYS A 225 -6.94 -21.16 -19.52
CA CYS A 225 -5.90 -21.23 -20.53
C CYS A 225 -4.85 -22.30 -20.20
N TYR A 226 -3.69 -22.22 -20.79
CA TYR A 226 -2.55 -23.11 -20.53
C TYR A 226 -1.24 -22.35 -20.67
N ARG A 227 -0.20 -22.85 -20.03
CA ARG A 227 1.18 -22.36 -20.17
C ARG A 227 1.90 -23.22 -21.23
N ARG A 228 2.28 -22.62 -22.35
CA ARG A 228 2.87 -23.39 -23.47
C ARG A 228 4.28 -23.86 -23.18
N ARG A 229 5.09 -23.06 -22.49
CA ARG A 229 6.48 -23.35 -22.17
C ARG A 229 6.66 -23.65 -20.70
N GLY A 230 7.89 -23.96 -20.25
CA GLY A 230 8.22 -24.15 -18.86
C GLY A 230 7.93 -22.93 -17.97
N HIS A 231 8.12 -23.09 -16.68
CA HIS A 231 7.98 -22.00 -15.72
C HIS A 231 9.02 -20.92 -15.93
N ASN A 232 10.24 -21.33 -16.26
CA ASN A 232 11.36 -20.51 -16.68
C ASN A 232 12.14 -21.24 -17.80
N GLU A 233 13.26 -20.68 -18.23
CA GLU A 233 14.07 -21.19 -19.34
C GLU A 233 14.69 -22.56 -19.03
N GLY A 234 14.93 -22.91 -17.76
CA GLY A 234 15.49 -24.18 -17.33
C GLY A 234 14.47 -25.27 -16.97
N ASP A 235 13.17 -24.94 -17.06
CA ASP A 235 12.10 -25.87 -16.65
C ASP A 235 11.60 -26.70 -17.85
N GLU A 236 11.66 -28.03 -17.70
CA GLU A 236 11.02 -28.96 -18.63
C GLU A 236 9.70 -29.48 -18.03
N PRO A 237 8.57 -28.88 -18.41
CA PRO A 237 7.30 -29.14 -17.72
C PRO A 237 6.72 -30.53 -17.98
N SER A 238 7.17 -31.23 -19.02
CA SER A 238 6.74 -32.61 -19.31
C SER A 238 7.24 -33.62 -18.26
N PHE A 239 8.26 -33.26 -17.44
CA PHE A 239 8.72 -34.10 -16.34
C PHE A 239 7.65 -34.30 -15.28
N THR A 240 6.82 -33.31 -15.04
CA THR A 240 5.78 -33.36 -13.99
C THR A 240 4.35 -33.42 -14.55
N GLN A 241 4.08 -32.86 -15.73
CA GLN A 241 2.78 -32.84 -16.39
C GLN A 241 2.83 -33.45 -17.82
N PRO A 242 3.28 -34.70 -18.01
CA PRO A 242 3.51 -35.28 -19.34
C PRO A 242 2.23 -35.38 -20.19
N GLN A 243 1.08 -35.69 -19.56
CA GLN A 243 -0.18 -35.78 -20.29
C GLN A 243 -0.69 -34.42 -20.77
N MET A 244 -0.61 -33.39 -19.90
CA MET A 244 -1.00 -32.03 -20.24
C MET A 244 -0.13 -31.49 -21.38
N TYR A 245 1.18 -31.62 -21.31
CA TYR A 245 2.09 -31.09 -22.31
C TYR A 245 2.02 -31.82 -23.64
N ARG A 246 1.72 -33.12 -23.66
CA ARG A 246 1.40 -33.83 -24.90
C ARG A 246 0.24 -33.17 -25.66
N LEU A 247 -0.79 -32.73 -24.94
CA LEU A 247 -1.93 -32.01 -25.53
C LEU A 247 -1.57 -30.58 -25.96
N ILE A 248 -0.77 -29.89 -25.13
CA ILE A 248 -0.34 -28.51 -25.40
C ILE A 248 0.55 -28.45 -26.64
N ASP A 249 1.50 -29.38 -26.78
CA ASP A 249 2.44 -29.44 -27.91
C ASP A 249 1.73 -29.74 -29.22
N ALA A 250 0.70 -30.60 -29.18
CA ALA A 250 -0.13 -30.89 -30.35
C ALA A 250 -1.10 -29.75 -30.71
N LYS A 251 -1.30 -28.78 -29.80
CA LYS A 251 -2.28 -27.70 -30.00
C LYS A 251 -1.67 -26.52 -30.72
N ARG A 252 -2.36 -26.03 -31.75
CA ARG A 252 -2.00 -24.77 -32.46
C ARG A 252 -2.19 -23.56 -31.52
N THR A 253 -1.49 -22.47 -31.79
CA THR A 253 -1.58 -21.26 -30.96
C THR A 253 -2.96 -20.61 -31.03
N THR A 254 -3.36 -19.89 -30.00
CA THR A 254 -4.61 -19.10 -29.99
C THR A 254 -4.67 -18.16 -31.18
N ARG A 255 -3.55 -17.47 -31.48
CA ARG A 255 -3.43 -16.59 -32.66
C ARG A 255 -3.75 -17.33 -33.96
N THR A 256 -3.13 -18.50 -34.21
CA THR A 256 -3.35 -19.29 -35.41
C THR A 256 -4.82 -19.71 -35.54
N LEU A 257 -5.41 -20.23 -34.46
CA LEU A 257 -6.82 -20.66 -34.45
C LEU A 257 -7.78 -19.50 -34.73
N TYR A 258 -7.48 -18.33 -34.15
CA TYR A 258 -8.32 -17.14 -34.34
C TYR A 258 -8.19 -16.58 -35.77
N ALA A 259 -6.95 -16.48 -36.30
CA ALA A 259 -6.73 -16.04 -37.68
C ALA A 259 -7.45 -16.94 -38.69
N GLU A 260 -7.37 -18.27 -38.54
CA GLU A 260 -8.12 -19.21 -39.35
C GLU A 260 -9.64 -19.03 -39.25
N SER A 261 -10.15 -18.73 -38.08
CA SER A 261 -11.57 -18.43 -37.87
C SER A 261 -11.99 -17.16 -38.61
N LEU A 262 -11.18 -16.09 -38.55
CA LEU A 262 -11.44 -14.84 -39.26
C LEU A 262 -11.41 -15.03 -40.78
N VAL A 263 -10.41 -15.74 -41.29
CA VAL A 263 -10.32 -16.09 -42.72
C VAL A 263 -11.52 -16.96 -43.15
N GLY A 264 -11.88 -17.96 -42.34
CA GLY A 264 -13.01 -18.84 -42.63
C GLY A 264 -14.37 -18.13 -42.67
N ARG A 265 -14.51 -17.02 -41.92
CA ARG A 265 -15.70 -16.15 -41.96
C ARG A 265 -15.63 -15.08 -43.05
N GLY A 266 -14.48 -14.88 -43.66
CA GLY A 266 -14.25 -13.85 -44.66
C GLY A 266 -14.03 -12.44 -44.07
N ASP A 267 -13.67 -12.37 -42.78
CA ASP A 267 -13.38 -11.10 -42.10
C ASP A 267 -12.04 -10.53 -42.53
N ILE A 268 -11.04 -11.40 -42.81
CA ILE A 268 -9.72 -11.07 -43.40
C ILE A 268 -9.33 -12.11 -44.44
N SER A 269 -8.42 -11.75 -45.36
CA SER A 269 -7.82 -12.69 -46.29
C SER A 269 -6.60 -13.41 -45.70
N VAL A 270 -6.13 -14.48 -46.33
CA VAL A 270 -4.89 -15.18 -45.96
C VAL A 270 -3.70 -14.24 -46.10
N GLU A 271 -3.68 -13.48 -47.20
CA GLU A 271 -2.62 -12.52 -47.56
C GLU A 271 -2.53 -11.40 -46.50
N GLU A 272 -3.65 -10.87 -46.03
CA GLU A 272 -3.70 -9.87 -44.96
C GLU A 272 -3.16 -10.43 -43.65
N ASN A 273 -3.53 -11.65 -43.24
CA ASN A 273 -3.00 -12.29 -42.05
C ASN A 273 -1.47 -12.46 -42.11
N ASP A 274 -0.94 -12.89 -43.25
CA ASP A 274 0.49 -13.07 -43.45
C ASP A 274 1.24 -11.73 -43.45
N GLN A 275 0.65 -10.71 -44.05
CA GLN A 275 1.20 -9.35 -44.07
C GLN A 275 1.32 -8.75 -42.65
N ILE A 276 0.28 -8.82 -41.83
CA ILE A 276 0.28 -8.36 -40.44
C ILE A 276 1.45 -9.01 -39.69
N SER A 277 1.68 -10.31 -39.88
CA SER A 277 2.77 -11.02 -39.21
C SER A 277 4.15 -10.55 -39.63
N LYS A 278 4.35 -10.33 -40.95
CA LYS A 278 5.62 -9.86 -41.48
C LYS A 278 5.94 -8.44 -41.06
N GLU A 279 4.95 -7.56 -41.08
CA GLU A 279 5.09 -6.17 -40.65
C GLU A 279 5.50 -6.08 -39.18
N PHE A 280 4.82 -6.81 -38.27
CA PHE A 280 5.15 -6.82 -36.85
C PHE A 280 6.56 -7.37 -36.59
N GLN A 281 6.96 -8.45 -37.30
CA GLN A 281 8.30 -9.01 -37.16
C GLN A 281 9.37 -8.01 -37.66
N ALA A 282 9.13 -7.36 -38.77
CA ALA A 282 10.05 -6.37 -39.33
C ALA A 282 10.20 -5.13 -38.43
N GLU A 283 9.11 -4.70 -37.80
CA GLU A 283 9.13 -3.62 -36.82
C GLU A 283 10.00 -3.98 -35.61
N LEU A 284 9.80 -5.17 -35.01
CA LEU A 284 10.60 -5.64 -33.88
C LEU A 284 12.09 -5.77 -34.23
N GLU A 285 12.43 -6.29 -35.44
CA GLU A 285 13.81 -6.42 -35.90
C GLU A 285 14.46 -5.04 -36.11
N ALA A 286 13.73 -4.08 -36.66
CA ALA A 286 14.21 -2.72 -36.83
C ALA A 286 14.51 -2.04 -35.51
N ILE A 287 13.60 -2.17 -34.52
CA ILE A 287 13.78 -1.63 -33.18
C ILE A 287 14.97 -2.30 -32.47
N TYR A 288 15.05 -3.63 -32.52
CA TYR A 288 16.15 -4.39 -31.93
C TYR A 288 17.51 -3.96 -32.53
N SER A 289 17.61 -3.87 -33.86
CA SER A 289 18.84 -3.46 -34.54
C SER A 289 19.27 -2.04 -34.21
N ALA A 290 18.31 -1.14 -33.98
CA ALA A 290 18.60 0.24 -33.59
C ALA A 290 19.16 0.34 -32.16
N VAL A 291 18.75 -0.55 -31.26
CA VAL A 291 19.15 -0.55 -29.84
C VAL A 291 20.45 -1.32 -29.63
N HIS A 292 20.61 -2.48 -30.28
CA HIS A 292 21.74 -3.40 -30.07
C HIS A 292 23.11 -2.80 -30.42
N ASN A 293 23.17 -1.78 -31.27
CA ASN A 293 24.40 -1.12 -31.69
C ASN A 293 24.80 0.09 -30.82
N VAL A 294 24.06 0.38 -29.77
CA VAL A 294 24.36 1.48 -28.81
C VAL A 294 25.25 0.95 -27.70
N GLU A 295 26.47 1.50 -27.56
CA GLU A 295 27.30 1.16 -26.39
C GLU A 295 26.63 1.60 -25.09
N PRO A 296 26.61 0.74 -24.05
CA PRO A 296 26.03 1.10 -22.76
C PRO A 296 26.80 2.26 -22.13
N GLU A 297 26.11 3.32 -21.75
CA GLU A 297 26.69 4.37 -20.92
C GLU A 297 27.05 3.80 -19.56
N SER A 298 28.23 4.14 -19.05
CA SER A 298 28.63 3.73 -17.70
C SER A 298 27.72 4.43 -16.69
N PRO A 299 27.02 3.69 -15.82
CA PRO A 299 26.08 4.29 -14.87
C PRO A 299 26.80 5.19 -13.86
N ASN A 300 26.21 6.36 -13.59
CA ASN A 300 26.68 7.26 -12.54
C ASN A 300 26.08 6.82 -11.19
N TRP A 301 26.92 6.23 -10.34
CA TRP A 301 26.53 5.60 -9.06
C TRP A 301 26.48 6.58 -7.89
N GLU A 302 25.96 7.76 -8.05
CA GLU A 302 25.80 8.68 -6.93
C GLU A 302 24.46 8.47 -6.22
N ILE A 303 24.51 8.24 -4.90
CA ILE A 303 23.30 8.26 -4.06
C ILE A 303 22.80 9.70 -4.01
N PRO A 304 21.58 10.00 -4.47
CA PRO A 304 21.05 11.37 -4.39
C PRO A 304 21.02 11.83 -2.94
N LYS A 305 21.76 12.89 -2.62
CA LYS A 305 21.67 13.55 -1.31
C LYS A 305 20.31 14.26 -1.23
N THR A 306 19.39 13.69 -0.47
CA THR A 306 18.12 14.34 -0.15
C THR A 306 18.33 15.35 0.97
N ALA A 307 17.86 16.59 0.77
CA ALA A 307 17.85 17.58 1.84
C ALA A 307 16.93 17.10 2.98
N GLU A 308 17.41 17.16 4.20
CA GLU A 308 16.59 16.92 5.39
C GLU A 308 15.88 18.21 5.82
N ALA A 309 14.68 18.09 6.39
CA ALA A 309 13.97 19.23 6.95
C ALA A 309 14.72 19.80 8.17
N ASN A 310 14.63 21.11 8.36
CA ASN A 310 15.12 21.74 9.57
C ASN A 310 14.29 21.24 10.78
N GLU A 311 14.92 20.57 11.73
CA GLU A 311 14.28 20.01 12.92
C GLU A 311 13.59 21.07 13.81
N ASN A 312 14.03 22.33 13.72
CA ASN A 312 13.49 23.46 14.50
C ASN A 312 12.15 24.02 13.97
N GLN A 313 11.62 23.50 12.85
CA GLN A 313 10.36 23.98 12.25
C GLN A 313 9.13 23.17 12.67
N THR A 314 9.18 22.44 13.76
CA THR A 314 8.09 21.55 14.20
C THR A 314 7.18 22.12 15.27
N SER A 315 7.55 23.19 15.97
CA SER A 315 6.73 23.87 16.97
C SER A 315 5.49 24.57 16.37
N ILE A 316 4.50 24.84 17.23
CA ILE A 316 3.25 25.54 16.88
C ILE A 316 2.94 26.62 17.93
N SER A 317 2.03 27.54 17.63
CA SER A 317 1.62 28.55 18.63
C SER A 317 0.67 28.00 19.68
N ALA A 318 0.65 28.59 20.85
CA ALA A 318 -0.28 28.25 21.93
C ALA A 318 -1.76 28.39 21.49
N ASP A 319 -2.08 29.35 20.62
CA ASP A 319 -3.43 29.52 20.07
C ASP A 319 -3.88 28.32 19.24
N VAL A 320 -2.95 27.71 18.48
CA VAL A 320 -3.23 26.48 17.73
C VAL A 320 -3.53 25.32 18.69
N VAL A 321 -2.76 25.17 19.78
CA VAL A 321 -3.01 24.15 20.80
C VAL A 321 -4.38 24.36 21.44
N ALA A 322 -4.73 25.60 21.81
CA ALA A 322 -6.03 25.93 22.40
C ALA A 322 -7.20 25.64 21.43
N LYS A 323 -7.05 25.98 20.15
CA LYS A 323 -8.04 25.68 19.11
C LYS A 323 -8.28 24.18 18.96
N ILE A 324 -7.24 23.37 18.98
CA ILE A 324 -7.33 21.91 18.90
C ILE A 324 -8.05 21.36 20.14
N ALA A 325 -7.67 21.80 21.34
CA ALA A 325 -8.29 21.35 22.57
C ALA A 325 -9.79 21.67 22.63
N ALA A 326 -10.21 22.82 22.15
CA ALA A 326 -11.61 23.22 22.11
C ALA A 326 -12.49 22.21 21.33
N THR A 327 -11.94 21.56 20.30
CA THR A 327 -12.68 20.55 19.52
C THR A 327 -13.08 19.34 20.37
N GLN A 328 -12.30 19.00 21.41
CA GLN A 328 -12.51 17.80 22.22
C GLN A 328 -13.75 17.90 23.12
N VAL A 329 -14.24 19.10 23.35
CA VAL A 329 -15.42 19.37 24.21
C VAL A 329 -16.59 20.00 23.42
N ALA A 330 -16.43 20.20 22.12
CA ALA A 330 -17.47 20.76 21.24
C ALA A 330 -18.48 19.66 20.82
N VAL A 331 -19.10 19.03 21.82
CA VAL A 331 -20.08 17.96 21.60
C VAL A 331 -21.25 18.48 20.78
N PRO A 332 -21.65 17.79 19.69
CA PRO A 332 -22.79 18.20 18.86
C PRO A 332 -24.08 18.25 19.67
N GLN A 333 -24.98 19.17 19.32
CA GLN A 333 -26.28 19.29 20.00
C GLN A 333 -27.08 17.98 19.88
N GLY A 334 -27.56 17.47 21.01
CA GLY A 334 -28.33 16.22 21.08
C GLY A 334 -27.49 14.95 21.04
N PHE A 335 -26.17 15.05 21.03
CA PHE A 335 -25.26 13.91 21.07
C PHE A 335 -24.97 13.48 22.50
N SER A 336 -25.15 12.19 22.82
CA SER A 336 -25.01 11.62 24.16
C SER A 336 -23.69 10.87 24.32
N VAL A 337 -22.65 11.56 24.84
CA VAL A 337 -21.35 10.95 25.15
C VAL A 337 -21.46 10.01 26.35
N HIS A 338 -20.76 8.87 26.30
CA HIS A 338 -20.73 7.95 27.45
C HIS A 338 -20.25 8.64 28.74
N PRO A 339 -20.94 8.48 29.88
CA PRO A 339 -20.65 9.22 31.13
C PRO A 339 -19.23 9.06 31.68
N LYS A 340 -18.57 7.93 31.41
CA LYS A 340 -17.17 7.71 31.79
C LYS A 340 -16.16 8.29 30.80
N LEU A 341 -16.58 8.62 29.59
CA LEU A 341 -15.70 9.18 28.54
C LEU A 341 -15.70 10.71 28.60
N LEU A 342 -16.86 11.33 28.79
CA LEU A 342 -16.98 12.80 28.77
C LEU A 342 -15.98 13.49 29.72
N PRO A 343 -15.78 13.05 30.99
CA PRO A 343 -14.76 13.65 31.86
C PRO A 343 -13.35 13.53 31.35
N GLN A 344 -13.02 12.44 30.60
CA GLN A 344 -11.68 12.27 30.00
C GLN A 344 -11.44 13.28 28.87
N LEU A 345 -12.47 13.55 28.06
CA LEU A 345 -12.37 14.57 27.00
C LEU A 345 -12.28 15.97 27.59
N GLN A 346 -13.03 16.26 28.64
CA GLN A 346 -12.98 17.55 29.36
C GLN A 346 -11.60 17.78 29.99
N LYS A 347 -11.02 16.74 30.60
CA LYS A 347 -9.68 16.83 31.20
C LYS A 347 -8.59 17.22 30.17
N ARG A 348 -8.74 16.87 28.88
CA ARG A 348 -7.78 17.29 27.84
C ARG A 348 -7.62 18.80 27.72
N THR A 349 -8.70 19.56 27.98
CA THR A 349 -8.63 21.04 27.96
C THR A 349 -7.95 21.61 29.21
N GLU A 350 -7.99 20.87 30.33
CA GLU A 350 -7.32 21.26 31.58
C GLU A 350 -5.82 20.98 31.54
N MET A 351 -5.41 19.86 30.93
CA MET A 351 -3.99 19.46 30.76
C MET A 351 -3.10 20.54 30.15
N ILE A 352 -3.66 21.36 29.25
CA ILE A 352 -2.93 22.46 28.61
C ILE A 352 -2.57 23.54 29.61
N LYS A 353 -3.48 23.83 30.58
CA LYS A 353 -3.28 24.86 31.60
C LYS A 353 -2.36 24.37 32.71
N ASP A 354 -2.47 23.10 33.06
CA ASP A 354 -1.77 22.50 34.18
C ASP A 354 -0.38 21.95 33.79
N GLY A 355 0.01 22.03 32.54
CA GLY A 355 1.29 21.50 32.04
C GLY A 355 1.41 19.97 32.20
N THR A 356 0.29 19.26 32.09
CA THR A 356 0.24 17.79 32.28
C THR A 356 -0.26 17.07 31.02
N ILE A 357 0.15 17.53 29.85
CA ILE A 357 -0.26 16.97 28.55
C ILE A 357 0.21 15.52 28.46
N ASP A 358 -0.76 14.60 28.51
CA ASP A 358 -0.52 13.17 28.36
C ASP A 358 -0.37 12.74 26.90
N TRP A 359 -0.11 11.46 26.69
CA TRP A 359 0.10 10.92 25.33
C TRP A 359 -1.12 11.04 24.44
N GLY A 360 -2.33 10.78 24.95
CA GLY A 360 -3.57 10.90 24.18
C GLY A 360 -3.84 12.33 23.72
N MET A 361 -3.55 13.32 24.57
CA MET A 361 -3.64 14.73 24.20
C MET A 361 -2.49 15.13 23.27
N GLY A 362 -1.27 14.60 23.46
CA GLY A 362 -0.14 14.79 22.56
C GLY A 362 -0.42 14.31 21.13
N GLU A 363 -1.04 13.13 20.98
CA GLU A 363 -1.56 12.65 19.69
C GLU A 363 -2.59 13.62 19.09
N THR A 364 -3.54 14.06 19.89
CA THR A 364 -4.60 14.99 19.45
C THR A 364 -4.00 16.32 18.94
N ILE A 365 -3.02 16.88 19.63
CA ILE A 365 -2.30 18.09 19.22
C ILE A 365 -1.53 17.83 17.91
N THR A 366 -0.87 16.68 17.81
CA THR A 366 -0.10 16.30 16.60
C THR A 366 -1.00 16.29 15.38
N TYR A 367 -2.07 15.51 15.43
CA TYR A 367 -2.98 15.36 14.29
C TYR A 367 -3.73 16.67 13.99
N GLY A 368 -4.23 17.34 15.00
CA GLY A 368 -4.93 18.62 14.83
C GLY A 368 -4.05 19.70 14.22
N SER A 369 -2.78 19.78 14.59
CA SER A 369 -1.84 20.76 14.04
C SER A 369 -1.53 20.50 12.57
N LEU A 370 -1.34 19.24 12.18
CA LEU A 370 -1.13 18.85 10.79
C LEU A 370 -2.36 19.16 9.92
N LEU A 371 -3.55 18.88 10.43
CA LEU A 371 -4.81 19.21 9.74
C LEU A 371 -4.97 20.71 9.51
N ILE A 372 -4.66 21.55 10.50
CA ILE A 372 -4.70 23.02 10.35
C ILE A 372 -3.69 23.52 9.31
N GLU A 373 -2.55 22.86 9.19
CA GLU A 373 -1.53 23.16 8.18
C GLU A 373 -1.85 22.56 6.79
N GLY A 374 -2.97 21.84 6.64
CA GLY A 374 -3.42 21.27 5.36
C GLY A 374 -2.82 19.88 5.05
N HIS A 375 -2.20 19.23 6.04
CA HIS A 375 -1.70 17.88 5.91
C HIS A 375 -2.78 16.86 6.32
N PRO A 376 -3.27 16.00 5.42
CA PRO A 376 -4.22 14.95 5.79
C PRO A 376 -3.60 13.96 6.77
N VAL A 377 -4.45 13.38 7.61
CA VAL A 377 -4.06 12.34 8.57
C VAL A 377 -4.93 11.12 8.38
N ARG A 378 -4.30 9.97 8.14
CA ARG A 378 -4.95 8.67 8.03
C ARG A 378 -4.34 7.70 9.03
N ILE A 379 -5.16 7.14 9.90
CA ILE A 379 -4.76 6.16 10.91
C ILE A 379 -5.60 4.91 10.70
N ALA A 380 -4.97 3.78 10.47
CA ALA A 380 -5.64 2.50 10.31
C ALA A 380 -4.96 1.43 11.17
N GLY A 381 -5.75 0.56 11.75
CA GLY A 381 -5.28 -0.54 12.59
C GLY A 381 -6.43 -1.15 13.37
N GLN A 382 -6.19 -2.26 14.03
CA GLN A 382 -7.19 -2.90 14.89
C GLN A 382 -7.44 -1.99 16.09
N ASP A 383 -8.72 -1.66 16.35
CA ASP A 383 -9.16 -0.77 17.44
C ASP A 383 -8.58 0.67 17.38
N ALA A 384 -8.10 1.15 16.24
CA ALA A 384 -7.42 2.44 16.10
C ALA A 384 -8.33 3.65 16.42
N ARG A 385 -9.64 3.54 16.19
CA ARG A 385 -10.61 4.61 16.44
C ARG A 385 -10.68 5.00 17.91
N ARG A 386 -10.60 4.03 18.80
CA ARG A 386 -10.54 4.22 20.26
C ARG A 386 -9.09 4.27 20.76
N GLY A 387 -8.20 3.57 20.07
CA GLY A 387 -6.88 3.15 20.51
C GLY A 387 -6.97 1.86 21.33
N THR A 388 -6.09 0.87 21.07
CA THR A 388 -6.06 -0.42 21.78
C THR A 388 -6.08 -0.25 23.29
N PHE A 389 -5.37 0.75 23.81
CA PHE A 389 -5.25 1.03 25.23
C PHE A 389 -6.27 2.06 25.75
N SER A 390 -7.32 2.35 25.00
CA SER A 390 -8.38 3.32 25.38
C SER A 390 -7.82 4.72 25.72
N HIS A 391 -6.89 5.20 24.90
CA HIS A 391 -6.18 6.47 25.09
C HIS A 391 -6.58 7.54 24.06
N ARG A 392 -6.93 7.14 22.84
CA ARG A 392 -7.15 8.05 21.70
C ARG A 392 -8.55 8.63 21.66
N HIS A 393 -9.57 7.81 21.55
CA HIS A 393 -10.97 8.22 21.37
C HIS A 393 -11.14 9.25 20.23
N ALA A 394 -10.55 8.97 19.07
CA ALA A 394 -10.64 9.85 17.90
C ALA A 394 -12.04 9.89 17.30
N VAL A 395 -12.81 8.82 17.47
CA VAL A 395 -14.22 8.72 17.10
C VAL A 395 -15.03 8.36 18.35
N VAL A 396 -16.02 9.17 18.64
CA VAL A 396 -16.92 9.00 19.77
C VAL A 396 -18.27 8.51 19.27
N ILE A 397 -18.85 7.53 19.93
CA ILE A 397 -20.14 6.93 19.57
C ILE A 397 -21.23 7.49 20.48
N ASP A 398 -22.33 7.94 19.89
CA ASP A 398 -23.53 8.34 20.61
C ASP A 398 -24.18 7.11 21.26
N ARG A 399 -24.33 7.14 22.57
CA ARG A 399 -24.84 5.98 23.33
C ARG A 399 -26.33 5.70 23.11
N GLU A 400 -27.11 6.66 22.57
CA GLU A 400 -28.54 6.50 22.38
C GLU A 400 -28.90 6.00 20.98
N ASN A 401 -28.13 6.42 19.96
CA ASN A 401 -28.49 6.15 18.56
C ASN A 401 -27.34 5.55 17.72
N GLY A 402 -26.12 5.45 18.26
CA GLY A 402 -24.97 4.89 17.57
C GLY A 402 -24.30 5.83 16.53
N ASN A 403 -24.73 7.08 16.45
CA ASN A 403 -24.09 8.05 15.56
C ASN A 403 -22.64 8.32 15.96
N GLU A 404 -21.83 8.77 15.01
CA GLU A 404 -20.41 9.02 15.20
C GLU A 404 -20.10 10.51 15.26
N TRP A 405 -19.21 10.89 16.16
CA TRP A 405 -18.62 12.21 16.25
C TRP A 405 -17.10 12.11 16.26
N THR A 406 -16.46 12.80 15.33
CA THR A 406 -15.01 12.86 15.19
C THR A 406 -14.54 14.29 15.50
N PRO A 407 -14.08 14.61 16.72
CA PRO A 407 -13.81 15.97 17.16
C PRO A 407 -12.88 16.76 16.24
N LEU A 408 -11.77 16.17 15.78
CA LEU A 408 -10.78 16.85 14.93
C LEU A 408 -11.29 17.21 13.52
N ARG A 409 -12.38 16.60 13.05
CA ARG A 409 -12.99 16.99 11.76
C ARG A 409 -13.53 18.42 11.77
N ALA A 410 -13.77 18.99 12.94
CA ALA A 410 -14.13 20.41 13.07
C ALA A 410 -13.02 21.39 12.63
N LEU A 411 -11.80 20.91 12.47
CA LEU A 411 -10.65 21.70 12.03
C LEU A 411 -10.50 21.79 10.50
N VAL A 412 -11.23 20.97 9.76
CA VAL A 412 -11.11 20.83 8.30
C VAL A 412 -12.47 20.99 7.62
N ASN A 413 -12.45 21.45 6.37
CA ASN A 413 -13.68 21.58 5.56
C ASN A 413 -14.02 20.31 4.78
N ASP A 414 -13.05 19.41 4.65
CA ASP A 414 -13.16 18.17 3.91
C ASP A 414 -12.90 16.97 4.83
N GLU A 415 -13.90 16.12 4.97
CA GLU A 415 -13.81 14.92 5.81
C GLU A 415 -12.73 13.93 5.34
N SER A 416 -12.33 14.00 4.05
CA SER A 416 -11.27 13.19 3.49
C SER A 416 -9.88 13.54 4.01
N GLN A 417 -9.74 14.61 4.80
CA GLN A 417 -8.49 15.00 5.40
C GLN A 417 -8.20 14.30 6.74
N PHE A 418 -9.21 13.78 7.43
CA PHE A 418 -9.04 13.05 8.70
C PHE A 418 -9.77 11.73 8.71
N PHE A 419 -9.03 10.66 8.51
CA PHE A 419 -9.53 9.29 8.57
C PHE A 419 -8.91 8.51 9.72
N VAL A 420 -9.73 8.00 10.62
CA VAL A 420 -9.34 6.99 11.60
C VAL A 420 -10.27 5.80 11.44
N VAL A 421 -9.72 4.66 11.07
CA VAL A 421 -10.49 3.45 10.74
C VAL A 421 -9.99 2.25 11.53
N ASP A 422 -10.93 1.46 12.01
CA ASP A 422 -10.61 0.13 12.49
C ASP A 422 -10.43 -0.78 11.28
N SER A 423 -9.27 -1.43 11.19
CA SER A 423 -8.97 -2.38 10.11
C SER A 423 -9.69 -3.71 10.34
N LEU A 424 -9.75 -4.52 9.29
CA LEU A 424 -10.02 -5.94 9.50
C LEU A 424 -8.95 -6.55 10.43
N LEU A 425 -9.29 -7.69 11.05
CA LEU A 425 -8.40 -8.37 12.00
C LEU A 425 -7.30 -9.16 11.25
N SER A 426 -6.44 -8.43 10.58
CA SER A 426 -5.31 -8.91 9.81
C SER A 426 -4.27 -7.81 9.69
N GLU A 427 -3.01 -8.17 9.56
CA GLU A 427 -1.89 -7.26 9.41
C GLU A 427 -1.45 -7.12 7.95
N TYR A 428 -1.42 -8.21 7.18
CA TYR A 428 -0.80 -8.24 5.86
C TYR A 428 -1.46 -7.27 4.88
N ALA A 429 -2.74 -7.48 4.59
CA ALA A 429 -3.43 -6.62 3.63
C ALA A 429 -3.62 -5.20 4.17
N ALA A 430 -3.87 -5.04 5.47
CA ALA A 430 -4.03 -3.72 6.09
C ALA A 430 -2.76 -2.88 5.97
N MET A 431 -1.59 -3.43 6.31
CA MET A 431 -0.31 -2.71 6.16
C MET A 431 0.02 -2.47 4.68
N GLY A 432 -0.21 -3.45 3.80
CA GLY A 432 0.00 -3.29 2.36
C GLY A 432 -0.83 -2.17 1.76
N PHE A 433 -2.08 -2.05 2.17
CA PHE A 433 -2.97 -0.96 1.75
C PHE A 433 -2.44 0.41 2.21
N GLU A 434 -2.09 0.56 3.48
CA GLU A 434 -1.58 1.83 4.01
C GLU A 434 -0.23 2.20 3.37
N TYR A 435 0.62 1.21 3.09
CA TYR A 435 1.84 1.44 2.31
C TYR A 435 1.50 2.02 0.93
N GLY A 436 0.64 1.36 0.15
CA GLY A 436 0.22 1.84 -1.17
C GLY A 436 -0.42 3.23 -1.12
N TYR A 437 -1.25 3.49 -0.11
CA TYR A 437 -1.86 4.82 0.10
C TYR A 437 -0.79 5.90 0.30
N SER A 438 0.23 5.63 1.10
CA SER A 438 1.30 6.58 1.45
C SER A 438 2.21 6.93 0.26
N THR A 439 2.37 6.04 -0.72
CA THR A 439 3.20 6.31 -1.91
C THR A 439 2.59 7.40 -2.80
N ILE A 440 1.27 7.51 -2.82
CA ILE A 440 0.51 8.48 -3.64
C ILE A 440 0.21 9.78 -2.88
N ARG A 441 0.11 9.71 -1.55
CA ARG A 441 -0.21 10.86 -0.67
C ARG A 441 0.99 11.22 0.22
N PRO A 442 2.14 11.64 -0.37
CA PRO A 442 3.35 11.96 0.42
C PRO A 442 3.16 13.15 1.38
N GLU A 443 2.13 13.97 1.16
CA GLU A 443 1.74 15.08 2.03
C GLU A 443 0.93 14.64 3.25
N ALA A 444 0.40 13.41 3.25
CA ALA A 444 -0.43 12.89 4.33
C ALA A 444 0.40 12.15 5.38
N LEU A 445 0.02 12.29 6.64
CA LEU A 445 0.48 11.39 7.71
C LEU A 445 -0.34 10.10 7.64
N VAL A 446 0.28 9.03 7.14
CA VAL A 446 -0.35 7.71 7.02
C VAL A 446 0.25 6.79 8.08
N ILE A 447 -0.57 6.32 9.00
CA ILE A 447 -0.16 5.45 10.12
C ILE A 447 -0.87 4.10 9.99
N TRP A 448 -0.11 3.03 9.89
CA TRP A 448 -0.58 1.70 10.24
C TRP A 448 -0.23 1.41 11.70
N GLU A 449 -1.23 1.16 12.55
CA GLU A 449 -1.06 0.89 13.97
C GLU A 449 -1.28 -0.61 14.26
N GLY A 450 -0.22 -1.28 14.70
CA GLY A 450 -0.34 -2.64 15.23
C GLY A 450 -1.11 -2.63 16.56
N GLN A 451 -1.98 -3.62 16.81
CA GLN A 451 -2.62 -3.77 18.11
C GLN A 451 -1.59 -3.99 19.21
N PHE A 452 -0.59 -4.81 18.91
CA PHE A 452 0.70 -4.91 19.58
C PHE A 452 1.79 -5.01 18.51
N GLY A 453 2.96 -4.48 18.76
CA GLY A 453 4.07 -4.52 17.82
C GLY A 453 4.54 -5.94 17.49
N ASP A 454 4.30 -6.88 18.40
CA ASP A 454 4.55 -8.32 18.21
C ASP A 454 3.85 -8.88 16.96
N PHE A 455 2.64 -8.39 16.65
CA PHE A 455 1.84 -8.89 15.53
C PHE A 455 2.26 -8.36 14.16
N ALA A 456 3.16 -7.38 14.09
CA ALA A 456 3.66 -6.86 12.82
C ALA A 456 4.32 -7.94 11.95
N ASN A 457 4.78 -9.06 12.55
CA ASN A 457 5.31 -10.20 11.80
C ASN A 457 4.29 -10.88 10.88
N GLY A 458 2.99 -10.72 11.13
CA GLY A 458 1.93 -11.13 10.20
C GLY A 458 1.97 -10.40 8.86
N ALA A 459 2.63 -9.24 8.79
CA ALA A 459 2.86 -8.45 7.59
C ALA A 459 4.35 -8.37 7.20
N GLN A 460 5.19 -9.32 7.64
CA GLN A 460 6.64 -9.25 7.40
C GLN A 460 6.99 -9.13 5.92
N THR A 461 6.24 -9.76 5.02
CA THR A 461 6.41 -9.61 3.58
C THR A 461 6.28 -8.15 3.12
N VAL A 462 5.32 -7.39 3.68
CA VAL A 462 5.16 -5.97 3.34
C VAL A 462 6.34 -5.15 3.87
N ILE A 463 6.82 -5.49 5.07
CA ILE A 463 7.97 -4.81 5.67
C ILE A 463 9.23 -5.03 4.83
N ASP A 464 9.53 -6.28 4.45
CA ASP A 464 10.75 -6.64 3.73
C ASP A 464 10.71 -6.19 2.28
N GLU A 465 9.59 -6.40 1.60
CA GLU A 465 9.51 -6.24 0.15
C GLU A 465 9.10 -4.83 -0.31
N PHE A 466 8.42 -4.06 0.55
CA PHE A 466 7.93 -2.73 0.22
C PHE A 466 8.52 -1.67 1.15
N VAL A 467 8.26 -1.72 2.45
CA VAL A 467 8.64 -0.67 3.40
C VAL A 467 10.16 -0.45 3.42
N SER A 468 10.94 -1.52 3.52
CA SER A 468 12.40 -1.43 3.66
C SER A 468 13.15 -1.31 2.33
N SER A 469 12.59 -1.75 1.21
CA SER A 469 13.34 -2.00 -0.02
C SER A 469 12.81 -1.36 -1.29
N ALA A 470 11.58 -0.85 -1.32
CA ALA A 470 10.95 -0.33 -2.53
C ALA A 470 11.71 0.86 -3.15
N LEU A 471 12.31 1.72 -2.32
CA LEU A 471 13.11 2.83 -2.81
C LEU A 471 14.32 2.34 -3.62
N GLN A 472 15.01 1.31 -3.11
CA GLN A 472 16.16 0.70 -3.77
C GLN A 472 15.77 -0.06 -5.04
N LYS A 473 14.70 -0.83 -4.97
CA LYS A 473 14.26 -1.69 -6.09
C LYS A 473 13.61 -0.89 -7.21
N TRP A 474 12.76 0.07 -6.88
CA TRP A 474 11.84 0.70 -7.84
C TRP A 474 11.90 2.23 -7.85
N GLY A 475 12.70 2.85 -6.97
CA GLY A 475 12.71 4.30 -6.78
C GLY A 475 11.45 4.83 -6.08
N GLU A 476 10.59 3.95 -5.54
CA GLU A 476 9.32 4.29 -4.95
C GLU A 476 9.50 4.82 -3.52
N ARG A 477 8.93 5.97 -3.23
CA ARG A 477 9.01 6.63 -1.92
C ARG A 477 7.72 6.47 -1.16
N SER A 478 7.82 6.20 0.13
CA SER A 478 6.70 6.09 1.06
C SER A 478 6.96 6.92 2.30
N SER A 479 5.92 7.54 2.85
CA SER A 479 5.93 8.21 4.16
C SER A 479 5.13 7.44 5.21
N ILE A 480 4.93 6.14 5.03
CA ILE A 480 4.20 5.32 6.00
C ILE A 480 4.86 5.35 7.37
N VAL A 481 4.06 5.43 8.42
CA VAL A 481 4.46 5.22 9.81
C VAL A 481 3.92 3.88 10.29
N LEU A 482 4.80 3.00 10.74
CA LEU A 482 4.42 1.79 11.46
C LEU A 482 4.44 2.12 12.95
N ALA A 483 3.27 2.23 13.58
CA ALA A 483 3.14 2.47 15.01
C ALA A 483 3.02 1.13 15.74
N LEU A 484 4.05 0.77 16.50
CA LEU A 484 4.24 -0.56 17.06
C LEU A 484 4.32 -0.50 18.60
N PRO A 485 3.25 -0.83 19.34
CA PRO A 485 3.29 -0.88 20.79
C PRO A 485 4.38 -1.85 21.28
N HIS A 486 5.28 -1.32 22.14
CA HIS A 486 6.44 -2.06 22.63
C HIS A 486 6.68 -1.77 24.12
N GLY A 487 7.05 -2.79 24.88
CA GLY A 487 7.48 -2.71 26.28
C GLY A 487 7.26 -4.04 26.99
N TYR A 488 8.25 -4.44 27.77
CA TYR A 488 8.18 -5.64 28.64
C TYR A 488 7.49 -5.26 29.95
N GLU A 489 6.16 -5.42 29.99
CA GLU A 489 5.30 -4.92 31.07
C GLU A 489 4.42 -6.01 31.68
N GLY A 490 4.87 -7.27 31.63
CA GLY A 490 4.20 -8.41 32.27
C GLY A 490 2.99 -8.98 31.52
N GLN A 491 2.82 -8.65 30.23
CA GLN A 491 1.69 -9.11 29.41
C GLN A 491 1.96 -10.40 28.63
N GLY A 492 3.09 -11.06 28.89
CA GLY A 492 3.51 -12.29 28.23
C GLY A 492 4.27 -12.06 26.90
N PRO A 493 4.74 -13.15 26.25
CA PRO A 493 5.68 -13.06 25.13
C PRO A 493 5.11 -12.42 23.86
N ASP A 494 3.81 -12.54 23.63
CA ASP A 494 3.16 -12.05 22.40
C ASP A 494 2.62 -10.60 22.52
N HIS A 495 2.89 -9.93 23.64
CA HIS A 495 2.43 -8.58 23.94
C HIS A 495 3.54 -7.71 24.55
N SER A 496 4.79 -8.00 24.22
CA SER A 496 5.96 -7.37 24.84
C SER A 496 6.88 -6.70 23.85
N SER A 497 7.28 -7.38 22.78
CA SER A 497 8.32 -6.91 21.88
C SER A 497 7.84 -6.72 20.44
N ALA A 498 7.96 -5.49 19.96
CA ALA A 498 7.85 -5.19 18.53
C ALA A 498 9.08 -5.64 17.73
N ARG A 499 10.04 -6.31 18.35
CA ARG A 499 11.29 -6.76 17.71
C ARG A 499 12.08 -5.62 17.09
N ILE A 500 12.47 -4.64 17.90
CA ILE A 500 13.26 -3.47 17.49
C ILE A 500 14.50 -3.88 16.67
N GLU A 501 15.16 -4.95 17.07
CA GLU A 501 16.34 -5.53 16.44
C GLU A 501 16.11 -5.90 14.96
N ARG A 502 14.90 -6.33 14.58
CA ARG A 502 14.57 -6.64 13.17
C ARG A 502 14.61 -5.40 12.31
N TYR A 503 14.02 -4.31 12.78
CA TYR A 503 13.97 -3.05 12.04
C TYR A 503 15.35 -2.40 11.96
N LEU A 504 16.13 -2.44 13.04
CA LEU A 504 17.51 -1.95 13.02
C LEU A 504 18.40 -2.75 12.04
N GLN A 505 18.18 -4.05 11.94
CA GLN A 505 18.89 -4.90 10.98
C GLN A 505 18.51 -4.59 9.52
N LEU A 506 17.26 -4.16 9.27
CA LEU A 506 16.78 -3.77 7.94
C LEU A 506 17.23 -2.36 7.53
N CYS A 507 17.78 -1.55 8.46
CA CYS A 507 18.28 -0.22 8.16
C CYS A 507 19.53 -0.28 7.29
N ALA A 508 19.45 0.27 6.08
CA ALA A 508 20.56 0.42 5.16
C ALA A 508 20.33 1.66 4.28
N GLU A 509 21.40 2.39 3.93
CA GLU A 509 21.34 3.50 2.97
C GLU A 509 20.24 4.54 3.28
N GLN A 510 19.98 4.78 4.56
CA GLN A 510 18.94 5.71 5.04
C GLN A 510 17.52 5.37 4.52
N ASN A 511 17.20 4.09 4.33
CA ASN A 511 15.93 3.62 3.79
C ASN A 511 14.74 3.89 4.72
N MET A 512 14.93 3.93 6.04
CA MET A 512 13.88 4.17 7.02
C MET A 512 14.39 4.91 8.26
N THR A 513 13.46 5.48 9.02
CA THR A 513 13.70 6.10 10.33
C THR A 513 13.14 5.20 11.43
N VAL A 514 13.96 4.85 12.42
CA VAL A 514 13.55 4.04 13.57
C VAL A 514 13.61 4.89 14.83
N VAL A 515 12.47 5.06 15.53
CA VAL A 515 12.36 5.97 16.67
C VAL A 515 11.57 5.38 17.83
N GLN A 516 11.95 5.78 19.05
CA GLN A 516 11.19 5.53 20.28
C GLN A 516 11.11 6.82 21.11
N PRO A 517 10.22 7.74 20.78
CA PRO A 517 9.99 8.94 21.58
C PRO A 517 9.63 8.57 23.03
N THR A 518 10.20 9.29 24.00
CA THR A 518 10.02 9.00 25.43
C THR A 518 9.03 9.95 26.11
N THR A 519 8.66 11.05 25.44
CA THR A 519 7.66 12.01 25.93
C THR A 519 6.60 12.32 24.87
N PRO A 520 5.39 12.80 25.26
CA PRO A 520 4.34 13.23 24.33
C PRO A 520 4.81 14.32 23.36
N ALA A 521 5.61 15.29 23.82
CA ALA A 521 6.13 16.35 22.97
C ALA A 521 7.13 15.82 21.93
N GLN A 522 7.98 14.85 22.27
CA GLN A 522 8.90 14.24 21.32
C GLN A 522 8.16 13.43 20.26
N PHE A 523 7.06 12.76 20.60
CA PHE A 523 6.16 12.16 19.62
C PHE A 523 5.59 13.22 18.67
N PHE A 524 5.07 14.31 19.20
CA PHE A 524 4.55 15.43 18.40
C PHE A 524 5.60 15.97 17.42
N HIS A 525 6.79 16.25 17.90
CA HIS A 525 7.84 16.82 17.06
C HIS A 525 8.32 15.86 15.97
N VAL A 526 8.51 14.57 16.28
CA VAL A 526 9.00 13.61 15.30
C VAL A 526 7.98 13.33 14.19
N MET A 527 6.68 13.28 14.51
CA MET A 527 5.63 13.09 13.49
C MET A 527 5.53 14.29 12.55
N ARG A 528 5.62 15.50 13.09
CA ARG A 528 5.65 16.73 12.27
C ARG A 528 6.92 16.84 11.43
N TRP A 529 8.08 16.54 12.01
CA TRP A 529 9.33 16.45 11.27
C TRP A 529 9.24 15.45 10.13
N HIS A 530 8.67 14.27 10.38
CA HIS A 530 8.49 13.23 9.39
C HIS A 530 7.72 13.72 8.15
N ILE A 531 6.60 14.39 8.35
CA ILE A 531 5.78 14.92 7.25
C ILE A 531 6.44 16.11 6.55
N LYS A 532 7.15 16.96 7.29
CA LYS A 532 7.87 18.11 6.73
C LYS A 532 9.19 17.72 6.05
N ASN A 533 9.69 16.50 6.26
CA ASN A 533 10.94 16.04 5.68
C ASN A 533 10.77 15.70 4.18
N PRO A 534 11.50 16.37 3.27
CA PRO A 534 11.40 16.12 1.83
C PRO A 534 11.93 14.76 1.39
N ALA A 535 12.71 14.08 2.23
CA ALA A 535 13.29 12.77 1.92
C ALA A 535 12.23 11.67 1.72
N ARG A 536 11.09 11.78 2.42
CA ARG A 536 9.97 10.82 2.33
C ARG A 536 10.45 9.37 2.50
N ARG A 537 10.78 9.02 3.72
CA ARG A 537 11.19 7.66 4.12
C ARG A 537 10.14 7.07 5.04
N PRO A 538 9.92 5.74 5.06
CA PRO A 538 9.14 5.09 6.09
C PRO A 538 9.68 5.35 7.50
N MET A 539 8.78 5.43 8.48
CA MET A 539 9.13 5.54 9.89
C MET A 539 8.59 4.34 10.66
N VAL A 540 9.45 3.73 11.48
CA VAL A 540 9.05 2.73 12.47
C VAL A 540 9.07 3.42 13.85
N TYR A 541 7.90 3.59 14.41
CA TYR A 541 7.67 4.23 15.70
C TYR A 541 7.29 3.18 16.75
N PHE A 542 8.14 2.98 17.74
CA PHE A 542 7.83 2.13 18.89
C PHE A 542 7.01 2.93 19.88
N SER A 543 5.70 2.66 19.89
CA SER A 543 4.73 3.37 20.72
C SER A 543 4.69 2.81 22.14
N PRO A 544 4.39 3.67 23.14
CA PRO A 544 4.32 3.22 24.52
C PRO A 544 3.03 2.47 24.81
N LYS A 545 3.04 1.70 25.89
CA LYS A 545 1.86 1.07 26.48
C LYS A 545 1.55 1.70 27.85
N SER A 546 2.30 1.40 28.89
CA SER A 546 2.05 1.94 30.23
C SER A 546 2.34 3.44 30.37
N LEU A 547 3.26 3.99 29.55
CA LEU A 547 3.53 5.43 29.53
C LEU A 547 2.31 6.27 29.13
N LEU A 548 1.36 5.70 28.38
CA LEU A 548 0.11 6.39 28.03
C LEU A 548 -0.67 6.90 29.25
N ARG A 549 -0.44 6.32 30.44
CA ARG A 549 -1.12 6.65 31.69
C ARG A 549 -0.18 6.98 32.84
N LEU A 550 1.12 6.98 32.62
CA LEU A 550 2.11 7.30 33.64
C LEU A 550 2.14 8.81 33.87
N LYS A 551 1.84 9.24 35.11
CA LYS A 551 1.80 10.67 35.47
C LYS A 551 3.14 11.40 35.22
N ALA A 552 4.27 10.72 35.36
CA ALA A 552 5.58 11.28 35.10
C ALA A 552 5.85 11.46 33.58
N ALA A 553 5.11 10.75 32.72
CA ALA A 553 5.28 10.80 31.27
C ALA A 553 4.31 11.83 30.64
N THR A 554 4.37 13.06 31.08
CA THR A 554 3.62 14.21 30.54
C THR A 554 4.58 15.27 30.01
N SER A 555 4.08 16.22 29.23
CA SER A 555 4.83 17.35 28.69
C SER A 555 4.11 18.67 28.99
N ASN A 556 4.87 19.77 29.08
CA ASN A 556 4.32 21.11 29.22
C ASN A 556 3.94 21.69 27.86
N ILE A 557 3.11 22.74 27.85
CA ILE A 557 2.72 23.42 26.61
C ILE A 557 3.92 24.01 25.87
N GLU A 558 4.90 24.51 26.62
CA GLU A 558 6.14 25.07 26.09
C GLU A 558 6.91 24.06 25.24
N ASP A 559 6.88 22.79 25.62
CA ASP A 559 7.53 21.71 24.89
C ASP A 559 6.97 21.56 23.45
N PHE A 560 5.72 21.95 23.20
CA PHE A 560 5.07 21.95 21.88
C PHE A 560 5.23 23.27 21.12
N THR A 561 5.40 24.37 21.85
CA THR A 561 5.38 25.72 21.26
C THR A 561 6.78 26.27 20.96
N THR A 562 7.80 25.79 21.67
CA THR A 562 9.19 26.27 21.52
C THR A 562 10.19 25.15 21.26
N GLY A 563 9.82 23.89 21.53
CA GLY A 563 10.66 22.73 21.40
C GLY A 563 10.88 22.23 19.96
N SER A 564 11.68 21.20 19.84
CA SER A 564 11.95 20.47 18.60
C SER A 564 12.20 18.99 18.90
N PHE A 565 12.23 18.16 17.86
CA PHE A 565 12.63 16.77 18.04
C PHE A 565 14.10 16.67 18.45
N GLN A 566 14.38 15.92 19.49
CA GLN A 566 15.72 15.66 20.01
C GLN A 566 16.07 14.19 19.79
N LYS A 567 17.13 13.93 19.02
CA LYS A 567 17.62 12.56 18.77
C LYS A 567 18.14 11.91 20.07
N VAL A 568 18.67 12.72 20.96
CA VAL A 568 19.10 12.35 22.33
C VAL A 568 18.68 13.47 23.25
N ILE A 569 18.00 13.11 24.34
CA ILE A 569 17.62 14.06 25.40
C ILE A 569 18.67 13.97 26.51
N ASP A 570 19.33 15.08 26.79
CA ASP A 570 20.32 15.17 27.87
C ASP A 570 19.63 15.28 29.25
N ASP A 571 20.35 14.93 30.29
CA ASP A 571 19.91 15.14 31.68
C ASP A 571 20.48 16.44 32.23
N PRO A 572 19.67 17.52 32.30
CA PRO A 572 20.16 18.83 32.73
C PRO A 572 20.48 18.92 34.22
N THR A 573 20.12 17.89 35.01
CA THR A 573 20.28 17.88 36.48
C THR A 573 21.66 17.43 36.94
N VAL A 574 22.46 16.84 36.03
CA VAL A 574 23.78 16.26 36.37
C VAL A 574 24.89 16.95 35.60
N VAL A 575 25.78 17.60 36.34
CA VAL A 575 27.03 18.17 35.79
C VAL A 575 28.18 17.26 36.15
N ASN A 576 29.02 16.89 35.19
CA ASN A 576 30.20 16.00 35.38
C ASN A 576 29.85 14.57 35.79
N ALA A 577 29.01 13.88 35.02
CA ALA A 577 28.68 12.48 35.25
C ALA A 577 29.92 11.57 35.08
N SER A 578 30.16 10.69 36.05
CA SER A 578 31.21 9.65 35.97
C SER A 578 30.72 8.44 35.13
N ARG A 579 29.42 8.30 34.92
CA ARG A 579 28.80 7.24 34.12
C ARG A 579 27.58 7.80 33.40
N VAL A 580 27.47 7.51 32.11
CA VAL A 580 26.31 7.86 31.27
C VAL A 580 25.57 6.58 30.90
N ILE A 581 24.25 6.58 31.07
CA ILE A 581 23.35 5.49 30.70
C ILE A 581 22.44 5.96 29.58
N PHE A 582 22.53 5.34 28.40
CA PHE A 582 21.56 5.57 27.32
C PHE A 582 20.38 4.64 27.50
N CYS A 583 19.17 5.19 27.50
CA CYS A 583 17.94 4.43 27.60
C CYS A 583 16.79 5.15 26.85
N SER A 584 15.67 4.45 26.65
CA SER A 584 14.46 5.02 26.04
C SER A 584 13.22 4.33 26.58
N GLY A 585 12.06 4.96 26.38
CA GLY A 585 10.77 4.39 26.79
C GLY A 585 10.61 4.27 28.31
N ARG A 586 9.95 3.21 28.75
CA ARG A 586 9.57 3.02 30.17
C ARG A 586 10.75 2.98 31.12
N VAL A 587 11.86 2.34 30.75
CA VAL A 587 13.02 2.19 31.63
C VAL A 587 13.63 3.52 32.05
N TYR A 588 13.51 4.57 31.23
CA TYR A 588 13.92 5.93 31.63
C TYR A 588 13.21 6.40 32.91
N TYR A 589 11.89 6.25 32.94
CA TYR A 589 11.09 6.68 34.10
C TYR A 589 11.32 5.81 35.33
N ASP A 590 11.56 4.52 35.15
CA ASP A 590 11.88 3.62 36.26
C ASP A 590 13.24 3.97 36.90
N LEU A 591 14.25 4.30 36.06
CA LEU A 591 15.56 4.76 36.55
C LEU A 591 15.47 6.14 37.22
N LEU A 592 14.67 7.05 36.66
CA LEU A 592 14.46 8.38 37.23
C LEU A 592 13.81 8.28 38.62
N ALA A 593 12.76 7.50 38.75
CA ALA A 593 12.05 7.30 40.04
C ALA A 593 12.93 6.64 41.10
N GLU A 594 13.83 5.72 40.69
CA GLU A 594 14.76 5.10 41.63
C GLU A 594 15.87 6.07 42.06
N ARG A 595 16.36 6.89 41.14
CA ARG A 595 17.33 7.94 41.44
C ARG A 595 16.77 8.95 42.44
N GLU A 596 15.53 9.39 42.30
CA GLU A 596 14.87 10.30 43.21
C GLU A 596 14.83 9.73 44.64
N LYS A 597 14.46 8.44 44.79
CA LYS A 597 14.46 7.76 46.08
C LYS A 597 15.84 7.66 46.75
N LEU A 598 16.88 7.54 45.94
CA LEU A 598 18.26 7.44 46.46
C LEU A 598 18.82 8.80 46.89
N LEU A 599 18.22 9.91 46.44
CA LEU A 599 18.59 11.27 46.79
C LEU A 599 17.81 11.79 48.00
N GLU A 600 16.64 11.19 48.32
CA GLU A 600 15.89 11.39 49.59
C GLU A 600 16.55 10.63 50.76
#